data_b3546b09d11c0cef5ba21b84dfdf0755
#
_entry.id   b3546b09d11c0cef5ba21b84dfdf0755
#
_cell.length_a   1.000
_cell.length_b   1.000
_cell.length_c   1.000
_cell.angle_alpha   90.00
_cell.angle_beta   90.00
_cell.angle_gamma   90.00
#
_symmetry.space_group_name_H-M   'P 1'
#
loop_
_entity.id
_entity.type
_entity.pdbx_description
1 polymer ?
#
loop_
_entity_poly.entity_id
_entity_poly.type
_entity_poly.pdbx_seq_one_letter_code
_entity_poly.pdbx_strand_id
1 'polypeptide(L)'
;MMLGLTEPTSGSVEICGIDSTRHPIEVKRKIGYLPEDVGFYDDMTGPENLIYTARLNGISDAEAKVRALELMEHVGLAGQMKKKTGKYSRGMRQRLGLADVLIKNPEIIILDEPTSGIDPAGVQEFIELIRQLSRKEGLTGLVLFPPPGPGAESLRPRGTVQQREAGHLD
;
A
#
# COMPACT_ATOMS: atom_id res chain seq x y z
N MET A 1 -6.49 -10.93 -10.63
CA MET A 1 -5.84 -12.12 -10.05
C MET A 1 -5.50 -11.92 -8.58
N MET A 2 -4.37 -11.30 -8.17
CA MET A 2 -3.99 -11.21 -6.75
C MET A 2 -5.05 -10.57 -5.84
N LEU A 3 -5.75 -9.55 -6.29
CA LEU A 3 -6.84 -8.87 -5.55
C LEU A 3 -8.21 -9.55 -5.72
N GLY A 4 -8.31 -10.70 -6.37
CA GLY A 4 -9.60 -11.37 -6.62
C GLY A 4 -10.55 -10.56 -7.51
N LEU A 5 -10.03 -9.62 -8.29
CA LEU A 5 -10.81 -8.80 -9.24
C LEU A 5 -10.98 -9.49 -10.59
N THR A 6 -10.13 -10.46 -10.89
CA THR A 6 -10.15 -11.23 -12.15
C THR A 6 -9.82 -12.69 -11.82
N GLU A 7 -10.57 -13.62 -12.35
CA GLU A 7 -10.29 -15.05 -12.24
C GLU A 7 -9.11 -15.43 -13.15
N PRO A 8 -8.23 -16.32 -12.71
CA PRO A 8 -7.17 -16.84 -13.57
C PRO A 8 -7.78 -17.72 -14.67
N THR A 9 -7.24 -17.63 -15.88
CA THR A 9 -7.67 -18.49 -17.01
C THR A 9 -7.26 -19.94 -16.76
N SER A 10 -6.22 -20.17 -15.96
CA SER A 10 -5.74 -21.49 -15.50
C SER A 10 -4.87 -21.29 -14.25
N GLY A 11 -4.78 -22.33 -13.41
CA GLY A 11 -4.02 -22.32 -12.16
C GLY A 11 -4.77 -21.66 -10.99
N SER A 12 -4.11 -21.63 -9.82
CA SER A 12 -4.61 -20.99 -8.59
C SER A 12 -3.60 -19.97 -8.09
N VAL A 13 -4.09 -18.93 -7.41
CA VAL A 13 -3.26 -17.93 -6.75
C VAL A 13 -3.54 -18.02 -5.25
N GLU A 14 -2.51 -18.38 -4.49
CA GLU A 14 -2.58 -18.39 -3.03
C GLU A 14 -1.85 -17.18 -2.45
N ILE A 15 -2.46 -16.55 -1.47
CA ILE A 15 -1.91 -15.40 -0.75
C ILE A 15 -2.04 -15.68 0.74
N CYS A 16 -0.91 -15.69 1.46
CA CYS A 16 -0.85 -16.10 2.87
C CYS A 16 -1.49 -17.48 3.11
N GLY A 17 -1.33 -18.43 2.17
CA GLY A 17 -1.92 -19.77 2.24
C GLY A 17 -3.43 -19.82 1.98
N ILE A 18 -4.03 -18.72 1.49
CA ILE A 18 -5.46 -18.63 1.17
C ILE A 18 -5.65 -18.55 -0.34
N ASP A 19 -6.49 -19.43 -0.89
CA ASP A 19 -6.87 -19.37 -2.31
C ASP A 19 -7.67 -18.10 -2.59
N SER A 20 -7.10 -17.22 -3.41
CA SER A 20 -7.68 -15.90 -3.72
C SER A 20 -8.97 -15.97 -4.55
N THR A 21 -9.21 -17.08 -5.23
CA THR A 21 -10.42 -17.30 -6.04
C THR A 21 -11.58 -17.77 -5.15
N ARG A 22 -11.29 -18.65 -4.19
CA ARG A 22 -12.30 -19.20 -3.29
C ARG A 22 -12.63 -18.27 -2.11
N HIS A 23 -11.63 -17.55 -1.61
CA HIS A 23 -11.74 -16.69 -0.41
C HIS A 23 -11.29 -15.24 -0.67
N PRO A 24 -11.86 -14.54 -1.68
CA PRO A 24 -11.38 -13.21 -2.08
C PRO A 24 -11.53 -12.15 -0.98
N ILE A 25 -12.52 -12.26 -0.11
CA ILE A 25 -12.74 -11.31 0.99
C ILE A 25 -11.65 -11.46 2.06
N GLU A 26 -11.30 -12.67 2.42
CA GLU A 26 -10.25 -12.94 3.41
C GLU A 26 -8.89 -12.46 2.90
N VAL A 27 -8.59 -12.71 1.63
CA VAL A 27 -7.38 -12.22 0.97
C VAL A 27 -7.34 -10.69 0.96
N LYS A 28 -8.44 -10.01 0.60
CA LYS A 28 -8.52 -8.54 0.59
C LYS A 28 -8.30 -7.91 1.95
N ARG A 29 -8.68 -8.59 3.04
CA ARG A 29 -8.41 -8.11 4.40
C ARG A 29 -6.92 -8.10 4.73
N LYS A 30 -6.15 -9.03 4.16
CA LYS A 30 -4.70 -9.18 4.37
C LYS A 30 -3.85 -8.31 3.45
N ILE A 31 -4.45 -7.79 2.37
CA ILE A 31 -3.74 -6.99 1.37
C ILE A 31 -4.10 -5.52 1.53
N GLY A 32 -3.08 -4.67 1.59
CA GLY A 32 -3.19 -3.24 1.35
C GLY A 32 -2.88 -2.92 -0.12
N TYR A 33 -3.68 -2.11 -0.78
CA TYR A 33 -3.45 -1.69 -2.16
C TYR A 33 -3.38 -0.16 -2.23
N LEU A 34 -2.28 0.35 -2.73
CA LEU A 34 -2.08 1.76 -3.02
C LEU A 34 -2.11 1.96 -4.54
N PRO A 35 -3.19 2.54 -5.08
CA PRO A 35 -3.27 2.87 -6.50
C PRO A 35 -2.35 4.05 -6.85
N GLU A 36 -2.06 4.25 -8.13
CA GLU A 36 -1.32 5.41 -8.63
C GLU A 36 -1.98 6.72 -8.20
N ASP A 37 -3.31 6.78 -8.29
CA ASP A 37 -4.09 7.97 -7.92
C ASP A 37 -4.93 7.68 -6.67
N VAL A 38 -4.53 8.29 -5.56
CA VAL A 38 -5.18 8.10 -4.26
C VAL A 38 -6.29 9.13 -4.10
N GLY A 39 -7.55 8.66 -4.10
CA GLY A 39 -8.72 9.50 -3.84
C GLY A 39 -8.91 9.72 -2.35
N PHE A 40 -8.69 10.96 -1.88
CA PHE A 40 -9.04 11.40 -0.53
C PHE A 40 -10.17 12.40 -0.57
N TYR A 41 -10.88 12.54 0.54
CA TYR A 41 -11.86 13.61 0.75
C TYR A 41 -11.10 14.93 0.96
N ASP A 42 -11.06 15.76 -0.05
CA ASP A 42 -10.24 16.97 -0.11
C ASP A 42 -10.57 18.01 0.99
N ASP A 43 -11.80 18.00 1.47
CA ASP A 43 -12.27 18.85 2.56
C ASP A 43 -11.92 18.35 3.97
N MET A 44 -11.41 17.13 4.08
CA MET A 44 -10.97 16.49 5.31
C MET A 44 -9.45 16.64 5.47
N THR A 45 -8.99 16.59 6.71
CA THR A 45 -7.55 16.50 7.05
C THR A 45 -7.03 15.08 6.82
N GLY A 46 -5.71 14.89 6.85
CA GLY A 46 -5.09 13.56 6.77
C GLY A 46 -5.61 12.60 7.85
N PRO A 47 -5.55 12.98 9.15
CA PRO A 47 -6.10 12.12 10.20
C PRO A 47 -7.58 11.78 10.03
N GLU A 48 -8.43 12.73 9.59
CA GLU A 48 -9.86 12.48 9.37
C GLU A 48 -10.09 11.45 8.25
N ASN A 49 -9.34 11.52 7.15
CA ASN A 49 -9.38 10.51 6.08
C ASN A 49 -8.98 9.13 6.62
N LEU A 50 -7.87 9.03 7.37
CA LEU A 50 -7.41 7.77 7.95
C LEU A 50 -8.43 7.17 8.94
N ILE A 51 -9.02 8.00 9.80
CA ILE A 51 -10.07 7.56 10.74
C ILE A 51 -11.30 7.05 9.97
N TYR A 52 -11.67 7.71 8.88
CA TYR A 52 -12.77 7.28 8.04
C TYR A 52 -12.51 5.87 7.45
N THR A 53 -11.32 5.65 6.85
CA THR A 53 -10.92 4.34 6.34
C THR A 53 -10.87 3.27 7.45
N ALA A 54 -10.35 3.62 8.64
CA ALA A 54 -10.31 2.73 9.78
C ALA A 54 -11.71 2.24 10.18
N ARG A 55 -12.68 3.15 10.25
CA ARG A 55 -14.08 2.84 10.55
C ARG A 55 -14.71 1.89 9.51
N LEU A 56 -14.43 2.11 8.22
CA LEU A 56 -14.89 1.21 7.15
C LEU A 56 -14.32 -0.21 7.28
N ASN A 57 -13.16 -0.35 7.94
CA ASN A 57 -12.52 -1.63 8.22
C ASN A 57 -12.90 -2.20 9.61
N GLY A 58 -13.86 -1.60 10.32
CA GLY A 58 -14.37 -2.08 11.60
C GLY A 58 -13.49 -1.76 12.80
N ILE A 59 -12.52 -0.85 12.67
CA ILE A 59 -11.67 -0.38 13.77
C ILE A 59 -12.46 0.60 14.63
N SER A 60 -12.36 0.48 15.95
CA SER A 60 -13.04 1.37 16.89
C SER A 60 -12.55 2.82 16.78
N ASP A 61 -13.39 3.80 17.09
CA ASP A 61 -13.05 5.23 17.05
C ASP A 61 -11.83 5.60 17.89
N ALA A 62 -11.73 4.99 19.06
CA ALA A 62 -10.60 5.24 19.97
C ALA A 62 -9.28 4.74 19.37
N GLU A 63 -9.28 3.52 18.86
CA GLU A 63 -8.12 2.91 18.20
C GLU A 63 -7.78 3.62 16.89
N ALA A 64 -8.79 3.93 16.07
CA ALA A 64 -8.61 4.64 14.80
C ALA A 64 -7.90 6.00 14.98
N LYS A 65 -8.27 6.76 16.02
CA LYS A 65 -7.64 8.05 16.33
C LYS A 65 -6.17 7.89 16.70
N VAL A 66 -5.85 6.97 17.61
CA VAL A 66 -4.46 6.73 18.02
C VAL A 66 -3.62 6.32 16.82
N ARG A 67 -4.10 5.31 16.09
CA ARG A 67 -3.40 4.75 14.94
C ARG A 67 -3.23 5.74 13.79
N ALA A 68 -4.24 6.58 13.52
CA ALA A 68 -4.13 7.63 12.50
C ALA A 68 -3.02 8.63 12.82
N LEU A 69 -2.90 9.06 14.08
CA LEU A 69 -1.85 9.99 14.49
C LEU A 69 -0.46 9.36 14.38
N GLU A 70 -0.29 8.13 14.86
CA GLU A 70 0.96 7.38 14.74
C GLU A 70 1.38 7.19 13.27
N LEU A 71 0.45 6.84 12.40
CA LEU A 71 0.75 6.66 10.98
C LEU A 71 1.10 7.99 10.30
N MET A 72 0.45 9.11 10.66
CA MET A 72 0.83 10.44 10.17
C MET A 72 2.27 10.81 10.54
N GLU A 73 2.73 10.43 11.73
CA GLU A 73 4.13 10.59 12.14
C GLU A 73 5.05 9.66 11.36
N HIS A 74 4.70 8.39 11.24
CA HIS A 74 5.50 7.38 10.53
C HIS A 74 5.73 7.72 9.05
N VAL A 75 4.74 8.33 8.38
CA VAL A 75 4.88 8.75 6.98
C VAL A 75 5.45 10.17 6.82
N GLY A 76 5.88 10.81 7.91
CA GLY A 76 6.50 12.14 7.90
C GLY A 76 5.52 13.29 7.64
N LEU A 77 4.25 13.13 8.00
CA LEU A 77 3.20 14.14 7.86
C LEU A 77 2.74 14.77 9.19
N ALA A 78 3.48 14.57 10.29
CA ALA A 78 3.15 15.11 11.62
C ALA A 78 2.86 16.62 11.60
N GLY A 79 3.67 17.42 10.89
CA GLY A 79 3.49 18.86 10.75
C GLY A 79 2.32 19.28 9.88
N GLN A 80 1.59 18.34 9.25
CA GLN A 80 0.51 18.62 8.29
C GLN A 80 -0.86 18.13 8.77
N MET A 81 -0.98 17.70 10.02
CA MET A 81 -2.21 17.08 10.57
C MET A 81 -3.45 18.00 10.51
N LYS A 82 -3.27 19.32 10.56
CA LYS A 82 -4.37 20.30 10.51
C LYS A 82 -4.70 20.77 9.09
N LYS A 83 -3.89 20.42 8.11
CA LYS A 83 -4.06 20.85 6.72
C LYS A 83 -5.02 19.92 5.99
N LYS A 84 -5.96 20.48 5.24
CA LYS A 84 -6.88 19.73 4.38
C LYS A 84 -6.13 19.01 3.25
N THR A 85 -6.53 17.78 2.92
CA THR A 85 -5.83 16.96 1.93
C THR A 85 -5.89 17.52 0.51
N GLY A 86 -6.91 18.32 0.18
CA GLY A 86 -6.98 19.06 -1.08
C GLY A 86 -5.82 20.06 -1.29
N LYS A 87 -5.11 20.42 -0.20
CA LYS A 87 -3.91 21.29 -0.25
C LYS A 87 -2.59 20.51 -0.16
N TYR A 88 -2.64 19.16 -0.20
CA TYR A 88 -1.44 18.34 -0.16
C TYR A 88 -0.76 18.30 -1.53
N SER A 89 0.58 18.29 -1.53
CA SER A 89 1.34 17.99 -2.75
C SER A 89 1.16 16.52 -3.15
N ARG A 90 1.54 16.16 -4.38
CA ARG A 90 1.50 14.76 -4.85
C ARG A 90 2.25 13.83 -3.89
N GLY A 91 3.48 14.18 -3.50
CA GLY A 91 4.26 13.38 -2.55
C GLY A 91 3.60 13.26 -1.17
N MET A 92 2.94 14.32 -0.67
CA MET A 92 2.17 14.24 0.57
C MET A 92 0.94 13.32 0.43
N ARG A 93 0.25 13.35 -0.71
CA ARG A 93 -0.88 12.44 -0.98
C ARG A 93 -0.42 10.99 -1.04
N GLN A 94 0.72 10.70 -1.68
CA GLN A 94 1.30 9.35 -1.72
C GLN A 94 1.72 8.86 -0.32
N ARG A 95 2.33 9.71 0.50
CA ARG A 95 2.65 9.39 1.90
C ARG A 95 1.40 9.10 2.73
N LEU A 96 0.34 9.92 2.57
CA LEU A 96 -0.95 9.67 3.22
C LEU A 96 -1.59 8.37 2.70
N GLY A 97 -1.49 8.08 1.39
CA GLY A 97 -1.96 6.82 0.80
C GLY A 97 -1.28 5.60 1.41
N LEU A 98 0.03 5.69 1.65
CA LEU A 98 0.76 4.63 2.36
C LEU A 98 0.25 4.45 3.79
N ALA A 99 -0.03 5.55 4.52
CA ALA A 99 -0.66 5.48 5.85
C ALA A 99 -2.05 4.86 5.81
N ASP A 100 -2.85 5.20 4.80
CA ASP A 100 -4.20 4.67 4.60
C ASP A 100 -4.20 3.15 4.32
N VAL A 101 -3.22 2.68 3.55
CA VAL A 101 -3.01 1.24 3.34
C VAL A 101 -2.63 0.53 4.63
N LEU A 102 -1.80 1.16 5.47
CA LEU A 102 -1.31 0.60 6.73
C LEU A 102 -2.36 0.63 7.85
N ILE A 103 -3.42 1.43 7.75
CA ILE A 103 -4.39 1.62 8.83
C ILE A 103 -5.06 0.32 9.28
N LYS A 104 -5.29 -0.61 8.36
CA LYS A 104 -5.89 -1.91 8.61
C LYS A 104 -4.91 -3.04 8.97
N ASN A 105 -3.64 -2.72 9.15
CA ASN A 105 -2.57 -3.66 9.47
C ASN A 105 -2.46 -4.84 8.47
N PRO A 106 -2.23 -4.56 7.18
CA PRO A 106 -2.15 -5.62 6.18
C PRO A 106 -0.90 -6.47 6.36
N GLU A 107 -0.93 -7.72 5.89
CA GLU A 107 0.25 -8.59 5.82
C GLU A 107 1.07 -8.32 4.54
N ILE A 108 0.39 -7.90 3.47
CA ILE A 108 0.99 -7.62 2.16
C ILE A 108 0.55 -6.24 1.68
N ILE A 109 1.48 -5.49 1.11
CA ILE A 109 1.20 -4.20 0.45
C ILE A 109 1.52 -4.32 -1.03
N ILE A 110 0.57 -3.90 -1.87
CA ILE A 110 0.73 -3.75 -3.31
C ILE A 110 0.70 -2.25 -3.61
N LEU A 111 1.77 -1.75 -4.23
CA LEU A 111 1.92 -0.36 -4.60
C LEU A 111 1.95 -0.26 -6.13
N ASP A 112 1.00 0.46 -6.70
CA ASP A 112 0.87 0.65 -8.15
C ASP A 112 1.41 2.03 -8.53
N GLU A 113 2.55 2.04 -9.23
CA GLU A 113 3.27 3.26 -9.63
C GLU A 113 3.40 4.33 -8.53
N PRO A 114 3.82 3.97 -7.31
CA PRO A 114 3.70 4.84 -6.13
C PRO A 114 4.58 6.09 -6.19
N THR A 115 5.46 6.19 -7.18
CA THR A 115 6.39 7.31 -7.39
C THR A 115 6.01 8.19 -8.58
N SER A 116 4.94 7.87 -9.30
CA SER A 116 4.46 8.64 -10.44
C SER A 116 4.15 10.09 -10.04
N GLY A 117 4.72 11.05 -10.79
CA GLY A 117 4.51 12.48 -10.55
C GLY A 117 5.13 13.05 -9.28
N ILE A 118 6.05 12.33 -8.64
CA ILE A 118 6.88 12.83 -7.54
C ILE A 118 8.23 13.29 -8.12
N ASP A 119 8.80 14.35 -7.57
CA ASP A 119 10.14 14.82 -7.95
C ASP A 119 11.23 13.79 -7.56
N PRO A 120 12.40 13.76 -8.23
CA PRO A 120 13.42 12.74 -8.01
C PRO A 120 13.93 12.62 -6.57
N ALA A 121 14.01 13.72 -5.82
CA ALA A 121 14.43 13.71 -4.41
C ALA A 121 13.33 13.07 -3.54
N GLY A 122 12.08 13.46 -3.75
CA GLY A 122 10.92 12.89 -3.07
C GLY A 122 10.73 11.40 -3.34
N VAL A 123 11.09 10.92 -4.55
CA VAL A 123 11.08 9.48 -4.90
C VAL A 123 12.02 8.69 -3.99
N GLN A 124 13.26 9.15 -3.81
CA GLN A 124 14.24 8.46 -2.95
C GLN A 124 13.76 8.40 -1.49
N GLU A 125 13.25 9.52 -0.97
CA GLU A 125 12.69 9.58 0.38
C GLU A 125 11.50 8.62 0.55
N PHE A 126 10.62 8.55 -0.45
CA PHE A 126 9.45 7.67 -0.40
C PHE A 126 9.83 6.19 -0.46
N ILE A 127 10.79 5.81 -1.29
CA ILE A 127 11.32 4.44 -1.34
C ILE A 127 11.94 4.05 0.00
N GLU A 128 12.73 4.93 0.61
CA GLU A 128 13.34 4.66 1.91
C GLU A 128 12.28 4.54 3.01
N LEU A 129 11.25 5.36 2.98
CA LEU A 129 10.10 5.25 3.88
C LEU A 129 9.42 3.88 3.77
N ILE A 130 9.16 3.39 2.55
CA ILE A 130 8.58 2.05 2.33
C ILE A 130 9.48 0.96 2.91
N ARG A 131 10.81 1.06 2.72
CA ARG A 131 11.78 0.10 3.27
C ARG A 131 11.78 0.09 4.80
N GLN A 132 11.74 1.25 5.43
CA GLN A 132 11.72 1.38 6.89
C GLN A 132 10.44 0.79 7.48
N LEU A 133 9.28 1.11 6.90
CA LEU A 133 8.00 0.57 7.32
C LEU A 133 7.92 -0.95 7.11
N SER A 134 8.39 -1.44 5.97
CA SER A 134 8.42 -2.88 5.69
C SER A 134 9.25 -3.66 6.72
N ARG A 135 10.41 -3.11 7.15
CA ARG A 135 11.23 -3.73 8.19
C ARG A 135 10.60 -3.67 9.58
N LYS A 136 10.01 -2.52 9.93
CA LYS A 136 9.43 -2.27 11.26
C LYS A 136 8.17 -3.10 11.50
N GLU A 137 7.31 -3.18 10.50
CA GLU A 137 6.00 -3.83 10.57
C GLU A 137 6.02 -5.29 10.09
N GLY A 138 7.18 -5.82 9.65
CA GLY A 138 7.30 -7.17 9.10
C GLY A 138 6.51 -7.38 7.81
N LEU A 139 6.30 -6.32 7.04
CA LEU A 139 5.46 -6.33 5.85
C LEU A 139 6.20 -6.92 4.65
N THR A 140 5.49 -7.67 3.82
CA THR A 140 5.93 -8.03 2.48
C THR A 140 5.39 -6.97 1.52
N GLY A 141 6.27 -6.07 1.05
CA GLY A 141 5.90 -5.05 0.07
C GLY A 141 6.13 -5.55 -1.36
N LEU A 142 5.13 -5.47 -2.22
CA LEU A 142 5.28 -5.63 -3.67
C LEU A 142 5.09 -4.25 -4.32
N VAL A 143 6.17 -3.72 -4.89
CA VAL A 143 6.13 -2.44 -5.62
C VAL A 143 6.06 -2.75 -7.11
N LEU A 144 4.99 -2.31 -7.75
CA LEU A 144 4.83 -2.40 -9.19
C LEU A 144 5.35 -1.12 -9.83
N PHE A 145 6.48 -1.22 -10.54
CA PHE A 145 6.98 -0.14 -11.38
C PHE A 145 6.50 -0.37 -12.82
N PRO A 146 6.29 0.70 -13.60
CA PRO A 146 6.14 0.55 -15.03
C PRO A 146 7.40 -0.14 -15.57
N PRO A 147 7.30 -0.93 -16.67
CA PRO A 147 8.46 -1.54 -17.28
C PRO A 147 9.50 -0.46 -17.58
N PRO A 148 10.79 -0.66 -17.25
CA PRO A 148 11.81 0.33 -17.49
C PRO A 148 11.82 0.67 -18.99
N GLY A 149 11.68 1.97 -19.31
CA GLY A 149 11.95 2.47 -20.64
C GLY A 149 13.39 2.10 -21.02
N PRO A 150 13.74 2.06 -22.32
CA PRO A 150 15.08 1.71 -22.78
C PRO A 150 16.10 2.69 -22.15
N GLY A 151 16.87 2.23 -21.15
CA GLY A 151 17.91 2.99 -20.46
C GLY A 151 17.83 3.06 -18.93
N ALA A 152 16.81 2.51 -18.29
CA ALA A 152 16.72 2.49 -16.83
C ALA A 152 17.30 1.17 -16.27
N GLU A 153 18.42 1.28 -15.60
CA GLU A 153 19.04 0.17 -14.86
C GLU A 153 18.16 -0.22 -13.66
N SER A 154 17.82 -1.50 -13.59
CA SER A 154 16.80 -2.07 -12.71
C SER A 154 17.09 -1.87 -11.23
N LEU A 155 16.26 -1.09 -10.54
CA LEU A 155 16.06 -1.20 -9.10
C LEU A 155 15.25 -2.48 -8.83
N ARG A 156 15.95 -3.62 -8.73
CA ARG A 156 15.30 -4.87 -8.31
C ARG A 156 14.98 -4.79 -6.82
N PRO A 157 13.71 -4.90 -6.40
CA PRO A 157 13.40 -5.09 -5.00
C PRO A 157 13.93 -6.46 -4.57
N ARG A 158 14.76 -6.49 -3.54
CA ARG A 158 15.12 -7.73 -2.84
C ARG A 158 13.97 -8.12 -1.90
N GLY A 159 12.97 -8.74 -2.47
CA GLY A 159 11.90 -9.36 -1.73
C GLY A 159 11.33 -10.44 -2.64
N THR A 160 11.70 -11.70 -2.36
CA THR A 160 11.33 -12.84 -3.19
C THR A 160 9.87 -13.18 -2.95
N VAL A 161 8.98 -12.82 -3.89
CA VAL A 161 7.76 -13.58 -4.09
C VAL A 161 8.21 -14.89 -4.71
N GLN A 162 8.26 -15.98 -3.95
CA GLN A 162 8.44 -17.33 -4.50
C GLN A 162 7.17 -17.65 -5.30
N GLN A 163 7.23 -17.49 -6.61
CA GLN A 163 6.35 -18.24 -7.50
C GLN A 163 6.80 -19.69 -7.40
N ARG A 164 6.06 -20.53 -6.67
CA ARG A 164 6.13 -21.97 -6.88
C ARG A 164 5.44 -22.24 -8.21
N GLU A 165 6.23 -22.43 -9.26
CA GLU A 165 5.75 -23.11 -10.44
C GLU A 165 5.23 -24.49 -10.01
N ALA A 166 3.97 -24.77 -10.29
CA ALA A 166 3.42 -26.10 -10.16
C ALA A 166 4.21 -27.00 -11.11
N GLY A 167 5.06 -27.86 -10.54
CA GLY A 167 5.77 -28.87 -11.29
C GLY A 167 4.78 -29.76 -12.05
N HIS A 168 5.02 -29.92 -13.33
CA HIS A 168 4.46 -30.99 -14.14
C HIS A 168 4.75 -32.30 -13.40
N LEU A 169 3.70 -32.99 -13.01
CA LEU A 169 3.75 -34.43 -12.71
C LEU A 169 3.34 -35.14 -13.98
N ASP A 170 4.30 -35.83 -14.58
CA ASP A 170 4.08 -36.88 -15.58
C ASP A 170 3.28 -38.05 -14.98
#